data_63b2b9172d8a9bf4aa91b22f57ce2da8
#
_entry.id   63b2b9172d8a9bf4aa91b22f57ce2da8
#
_cell.length_a   1.000
_cell.length_b   1.000
_cell.length_c   1.000
_cell.angle_alpha   90.00
_cell.angle_beta   90.00
_cell.angle_gamma   90.00
#
_symmetry.space_group_name_H-M   'P 1'
#
loop_
_entity.id
_entity.type
_entity.pdbx_description
1 polymer ?
#
loop_
_entity_poly.entity_id
_entity_poly.type
_entity_poly.pdbx_seq_one_letter_code
_entity_poly.pdbx_strand_id
1 'polypeptide(L)'
;MKILVISDIHGNASALSAVAKRERDVDATIFLGDAILSGPQSNAVMGLLSELQPAVSLMGNHDVEVLDPALFAGWPPEWVALNTWIIENLDAAVPEVIGKWKCSHDFEIDGLHFFLHHGDIKNGAESPLPDASDATFEILKQGDHSSTVLFGHTHVQFEKLVNGVNFINPGSVGQSRCGKRVACYGIFQDGIYEPRQVDYEPSDWLSDLEKIQ
;
A
#
# COMPACT_ATOMS: atom_id res chain seq x y z
N MET A 1 -21.39 -6.84 2.78
CA MET A 1 -20.02 -7.39 2.81
C MET A 1 -19.04 -6.32 3.31
N LYS A 2 -17.99 -6.73 4.06
CA LYS A 2 -16.96 -5.84 4.62
C LYS A 2 -15.61 -6.10 3.96
N ILE A 3 -15.04 -5.08 3.29
CA ILE A 3 -13.77 -5.19 2.56
C ILE A 3 -12.74 -4.28 3.23
N LEU A 4 -11.58 -4.82 3.59
CA LEU A 4 -10.42 -4.07 4.07
C LEU A 4 -9.57 -3.64 2.88
N VAL A 5 -9.20 -2.36 2.82
CA VAL A 5 -8.28 -1.79 1.82
C VAL A 5 -7.04 -1.24 2.53
N ILE A 6 -5.89 -1.79 2.22
CA ILE A 6 -4.58 -1.41 2.79
C ILE A 6 -3.56 -1.11 1.70
N SER A 7 -2.61 -0.24 2.01
CA SER A 7 -1.52 0.18 1.12
C SER A 7 -0.29 0.62 1.91
N ASP A 8 0.86 0.64 1.26
CA ASP A 8 2.08 1.33 1.74
C ASP A 8 2.46 0.89 3.17
N ILE A 9 2.73 -0.42 3.34
CA ILE A 9 3.07 -1.01 4.64
C ILE A 9 4.53 -0.75 5.02
N HIS A 10 5.42 -0.72 4.02
CA HIS A 10 6.84 -0.38 4.18
C HIS A 10 7.53 -1.06 5.35
N GLY A 11 7.48 -2.40 5.41
CA GLY A 11 8.17 -3.17 6.43
C GLY A 11 7.77 -2.81 7.87
N ASN A 12 6.55 -2.34 8.11
CA ASN A 12 6.02 -2.00 9.42
C ASN A 12 4.98 -3.03 9.89
N ALA A 13 5.46 -4.17 10.37
CA ALA A 13 4.60 -5.25 10.87
C ALA A 13 3.81 -4.84 12.11
N SER A 14 4.36 -3.94 12.94
CA SER A 14 3.66 -3.41 14.13
C SER A 14 2.37 -2.69 13.74
N ALA A 15 2.43 -1.84 12.72
CA ALA A 15 1.28 -1.12 12.19
C ALA A 15 0.27 -2.06 11.52
N LEU A 16 0.73 -2.99 10.65
CA LEU A 16 -0.14 -3.95 9.98
C LEU A 16 -0.84 -4.88 10.98
N SER A 17 -0.14 -5.33 12.02
CA SER A 17 -0.72 -6.14 13.09
C SER A 17 -1.84 -5.41 13.85
N ALA A 18 -1.68 -4.08 14.06
CA ALA A 18 -2.73 -3.28 14.68
C ALA A 18 -4.00 -3.21 13.81
N VAL A 19 -3.84 -3.02 12.49
CA VAL A 19 -4.96 -3.06 11.54
C VAL A 19 -5.62 -4.43 11.54
N ALA A 20 -4.86 -5.51 11.40
CA ALA A 20 -5.38 -6.88 11.39
C ALA A 20 -6.11 -7.25 12.69
N LYS A 21 -5.61 -6.79 13.84
CA LYS A 21 -6.28 -6.99 15.14
C LYS A 21 -7.58 -6.21 15.27
N ARG A 22 -7.64 -5.01 14.69
CA ARG A 22 -8.84 -4.15 14.71
C ARG A 22 -9.93 -4.68 13.81
N GLU A 23 -9.56 -5.18 12.62
CA GLU A 23 -10.48 -5.56 11.54
C GLU A 23 -10.49 -7.09 11.33
N ARG A 24 -10.87 -7.86 12.39
CA ARG A 24 -10.85 -9.33 12.36
C ARG A 24 -11.92 -9.98 11.48
N ASP A 25 -13.06 -9.28 11.31
CA ASP A 25 -14.25 -9.83 10.66
C ASP A 25 -14.43 -9.19 9.28
N VAL A 26 -13.40 -9.27 8.42
CA VAL A 26 -13.48 -8.82 7.03
C VAL A 26 -13.74 -10.00 6.10
N ASP A 27 -14.59 -9.79 5.10
CA ASP A 27 -14.92 -10.79 4.09
C ASP A 27 -13.85 -10.87 3.00
N ALA A 28 -13.14 -9.75 2.73
CA ALA A 28 -12.07 -9.68 1.76
C ALA A 28 -11.06 -8.59 2.14
N THR A 29 -9.81 -8.74 1.66
CA THR A 29 -8.76 -7.73 1.77
C THR A 29 -8.24 -7.37 0.38
N ILE A 30 -8.06 -6.07 0.10
CA ILE A 30 -7.40 -5.53 -1.09
C ILE A 30 -6.10 -4.88 -0.61
N PHE A 31 -4.97 -5.32 -1.17
CA PHE A 31 -3.66 -4.74 -0.91
C PHE A 31 -3.16 -4.01 -2.16
N LEU A 32 -2.85 -2.71 -2.02
CA LEU A 32 -2.55 -1.81 -3.13
C LEU A 32 -1.05 -1.60 -3.41
N GLY A 33 -0.16 -2.39 -2.78
CA GLY A 33 1.28 -2.34 -3.02
C GLY A 33 2.10 -1.67 -1.93
N ASP A 34 3.43 -1.70 -2.12
CA ASP A 34 4.47 -1.25 -1.20
C ASP A 34 4.41 -1.98 0.15
N ALA A 35 4.58 -3.31 0.08
CA ALA A 35 4.63 -4.16 1.28
C ALA A 35 5.89 -3.94 2.10
N ILE A 36 7.03 -3.89 1.42
CA ILE A 36 8.36 -3.94 2.03
C ILE A 36 9.23 -2.78 1.54
N LEU A 37 10.50 -2.80 1.89
CA LEU A 37 11.45 -1.70 1.82
C LEU A 37 11.10 -0.51 2.72
N SER A 38 12.11 0.30 3.00
CA SER A 38 12.03 1.46 3.90
C SER A 38 11.69 1.16 5.36
N GLY A 39 11.55 -0.13 5.74
CA GLY A 39 11.30 -0.55 7.12
C GLY A 39 11.85 -1.94 7.42
N PRO A 40 12.25 -2.21 8.68
CA PRO A 40 13.07 -3.37 9.05
C PRO A 40 12.31 -4.71 9.11
N GLN A 41 10.97 -4.69 9.18
CA GLN A 41 10.17 -5.89 9.51
C GLN A 41 9.56 -6.55 8.27
N SER A 42 10.28 -6.54 7.13
CA SER A 42 9.77 -6.98 5.82
C SER A 42 9.27 -8.44 5.82
N ASN A 43 10.02 -9.39 6.38
CA ASN A 43 9.58 -10.79 6.46
C ASN A 43 8.33 -10.95 7.33
N ALA A 44 8.24 -10.21 8.45
CA ALA A 44 7.06 -10.24 9.30
C ALA A 44 5.81 -9.65 8.60
N VAL A 45 5.98 -8.60 7.79
CA VAL A 45 4.92 -8.05 6.93
C VAL A 45 4.43 -9.10 5.93
N MET A 46 5.34 -9.80 5.25
CA MET A 46 4.96 -10.85 4.30
C MET A 46 4.22 -12.00 4.97
N GLY A 47 4.62 -12.38 6.19
CA GLY A 47 3.89 -13.35 7.01
C GLY A 47 2.46 -12.90 7.31
N LEU A 48 2.28 -11.67 7.79
CA LEU A 48 0.96 -11.10 8.08
C LEU A 48 0.08 -10.95 6.82
N LEU A 49 0.66 -10.55 5.69
CA LEU A 49 -0.08 -10.51 4.42
C LEU A 49 -0.53 -11.92 3.99
N SER A 50 0.30 -12.93 4.19
CA SER A 50 -0.08 -14.33 3.94
C SER A 50 -1.24 -14.79 4.83
N GLU A 51 -1.29 -14.35 6.09
CA GLU A 51 -2.41 -14.63 7.01
C GLU A 51 -3.69 -13.89 6.62
N LEU A 52 -3.58 -12.63 6.17
CA LEU A 52 -4.71 -11.82 5.70
C LEU A 52 -5.32 -12.34 4.39
N GLN A 53 -4.58 -13.13 3.62
CA GLN A 53 -5.00 -13.71 2.34
C GLN A 53 -5.68 -12.70 1.40
N PRO A 54 -5.02 -11.61 0.97
CA PRO A 54 -5.66 -10.61 0.13
C PRO A 54 -6.27 -11.23 -1.12
N ALA A 55 -7.52 -10.86 -1.45
CA ALA A 55 -8.18 -11.26 -2.69
C ALA A 55 -7.44 -10.69 -3.91
N VAL A 56 -6.82 -9.52 -3.76
CA VAL A 56 -5.92 -8.91 -4.73
C VAL A 56 -4.72 -8.32 -4.01
N SER A 57 -3.52 -8.58 -4.57
CA SER A 57 -2.28 -7.89 -4.20
C SER A 57 -1.72 -7.18 -5.42
N LEU A 58 -1.48 -5.88 -5.29
CA LEU A 58 -0.77 -5.10 -6.29
C LEU A 58 0.71 -4.96 -5.94
N MET A 59 1.50 -4.70 -6.96
CA MET A 59 2.91 -4.33 -6.88
C MET A 59 3.02 -2.81 -6.89
N GLY A 60 3.59 -2.24 -5.82
CA GLY A 60 3.98 -0.84 -5.79
C GLY A 60 5.40 -0.61 -6.33
N ASN A 61 5.85 0.63 -6.38
CA ASN A 61 7.18 0.96 -6.89
C ASN A 61 8.30 0.36 -6.02
N HIS A 62 8.15 0.31 -4.72
CA HIS A 62 9.12 -0.32 -3.82
C HIS A 62 9.14 -1.84 -3.94
N ASP A 63 8.01 -2.47 -4.25
CA ASP A 63 7.97 -3.89 -4.53
C ASP A 63 8.72 -4.24 -5.84
N VAL A 64 8.63 -3.36 -6.86
CA VAL A 64 9.43 -3.47 -8.09
C VAL A 64 10.92 -3.34 -7.80
N GLU A 65 11.32 -2.47 -6.91
CA GLU A 65 12.72 -2.25 -6.50
C GLU A 65 13.33 -3.46 -5.79
N VAL A 66 12.51 -4.31 -5.15
CA VAL A 66 12.97 -5.61 -4.61
C VAL A 66 13.41 -6.53 -5.73
N LEU A 67 12.72 -6.51 -6.87
CA LEU A 67 13.01 -7.35 -8.03
C LEU A 67 14.14 -6.78 -8.90
N ASP A 68 14.32 -5.45 -8.87
CA ASP A 68 15.40 -4.74 -9.57
C ASP A 68 16.04 -3.65 -8.68
N PRO A 69 17.01 -4.04 -7.82
CA PRO A 69 17.67 -3.10 -6.91
C PRO A 69 18.43 -1.96 -7.60
N ALA A 70 18.69 -2.05 -8.91
CA ALA A 70 19.32 -0.97 -9.65
C ALA A 70 18.46 0.31 -9.67
N LEU A 71 17.15 0.19 -9.47
CA LEU A 71 16.22 1.32 -9.49
C LEU A 71 16.44 2.32 -8.35
N PHE A 72 16.96 1.88 -7.19
CA PHE A 72 17.27 2.77 -6.07
C PHE A 72 18.77 3.09 -5.92
N ALA A 73 19.62 2.63 -6.83
CA ALA A 73 21.08 2.84 -6.73
C ALA A 73 21.49 4.35 -6.69
N GLY A 74 20.65 5.24 -7.19
CA GLY A 74 20.85 6.68 -7.17
C GLY A 74 20.27 7.42 -5.95
N TRP A 75 19.71 6.71 -4.98
CA TRP A 75 19.10 7.30 -3.80
C TRP A 75 20.17 7.75 -2.77
N PRO A 76 19.78 8.49 -1.72
CA PRO A 76 20.71 8.83 -0.64
C PRO A 76 21.36 7.57 -0.06
N PRO A 77 22.68 7.60 0.25
CA PRO A 77 23.45 6.43 0.65
C PRO A 77 22.83 5.65 1.83
N GLU A 78 22.24 6.34 2.80
CA GLU A 78 21.57 5.72 3.95
C GLU A 78 20.32 4.92 3.55
N TRP A 79 19.58 5.37 2.55
CA TRP A 79 18.43 4.65 2.00
C TRP A 79 18.86 3.44 1.17
N VAL A 80 19.93 3.59 0.38
CA VAL A 80 20.53 2.47 -0.37
C VAL A 80 21.02 1.40 0.60
N ALA A 81 21.73 1.79 1.68
CA ALA A 81 22.23 0.86 2.68
C ALA A 81 21.09 0.10 3.38
N LEU A 82 20.04 0.81 3.83
CA LEU A 82 18.88 0.20 4.47
C LEU A 82 18.18 -0.80 3.53
N ASN A 83 17.86 -0.38 2.31
CA ASN A 83 17.12 -1.23 1.37
C ASN A 83 17.95 -2.42 0.89
N THR A 84 19.26 -2.25 0.72
CA THR A 84 20.18 -3.36 0.42
C THR A 84 20.18 -4.38 1.55
N TRP A 85 20.32 -3.91 2.80
CA TRP A 85 20.27 -4.79 3.96
C TRP A 85 18.94 -5.56 4.04
N ILE A 86 17.80 -4.87 3.80
CA ILE A 86 16.49 -5.50 3.79
C ILE A 86 16.45 -6.63 2.76
N ILE A 87 16.86 -6.37 1.52
CA ILE A 87 16.84 -7.35 0.42
C ILE A 87 17.74 -8.56 0.73
N GLU A 88 18.93 -8.33 1.28
CA GLU A 88 19.87 -9.39 1.66
C GLU A 88 19.34 -10.28 2.79
N ASN A 89 18.41 -9.77 3.60
CA ASN A 89 17.80 -10.48 4.73
C ASN A 89 16.35 -10.93 4.46
N LEU A 90 15.86 -10.83 3.23
CA LEU A 90 14.55 -11.36 2.87
C LEU A 90 14.56 -12.88 2.82
N ASP A 91 13.45 -13.48 3.23
CA ASP A 91 13.18 -14.89 2.99
C ASP A 91 13.22 -15.17 1.48
N ALA A 92 13.89 -16.25 1.08
CA ALA A 92 14.17 -16.57 -0.32
C ALA A 92 12.91 -16.69 -1.20
N ALA A 93 11.75 -16.95 -0.61
CA ALA A 93 10.47 -17.04 -1.34
C ALA A 93 9.84 -15.67 -1.63
N VAL A 94 10.23 -14.60 -0.92
CA VAL A 94 9.58 -13.29 -1.02
C VAL A 94 9.63 -12.70 -2.42
N PRO A 95 10.77 -12.66 -3.13
CA PRO A 95 10.81 -12.13 -4.49
C PRO A 95 9.89 -12.89 -5.47
N GLU A 96 9.77 -14.21 -5.33
CA GLU A 96 8.86 -15.01 -6.15
C GLU A 96 7.39 -14.69 -5.86
N VAL A 97 7.03 -14.43 -4.61
CA VAL A 97 5.67 -14.02 -4.21
C VAL A 97 5.33 -12.66 -4.80
N ILE A 98 6.21 -11.66 -4.60
CA ILE A 98 6.04 -10.31 -5.14
C ILE A 98 5.94 -10.33 -6.67
N GLY A 99 6.77 -11.10 -7.35
CA GLY A 99 6.75 -11.22 -8.81
C GLY A 99 5.44 -11.75 -9.41
N LYS A 100 4.53 -12.29 -8.60
CA LYS A 100 3.19 -12.73 -9.00
C LYS A 100 2.11 -11.65 -8.82
N TRP A 101 2.41 -10.55 -8.13
CA TRP A 101 1.47 -9.46 -7.92
C TRP A 101 1.24 -8.68 -9.21
N LYS A 102 0.11 -8.01 -9.30
CA LYS A 102 -0.30 -7.26 -10.50
C LYS A 102 0.12 -5.79 -10.37
N CYS A 103 0.44 -5.14 -11.48
CA CYS A 103 0.68 -3.69 -11.49
C CYS A 103 -0.64 -2.90 -11.42
N SER A 104 -1.71 -3.46 -11.99
CA SER A 104 -3.08 -2.91 -11.93
C SER A 104 -4.09 -4.03 -12.10
N HIS A 105 -5.34 -3.81 -11.70
CA HIS A 105 -6.37 -4.82 -11.81
C HIS A 105 -7.78 -4.22 -11.82
N ASP A 106 -8.60 -4.66 -12.80
CA ASP A 106 -10.05 -4.51 -12.71
C ASP A 106 -10.59 -5.61 -11.79
N PHE A 107 -11.28 -5.20 -10.73
CA PHE A 107 -11.74 -6.11 -9.69
C PHE A 107 -13.21 -5.88 -9.40
N GLU A 108 -13.98 -6.96 -9.45
CA GLU A 108 -15.39 -6.95 -9.09
C GLU A 108 -15.63 -7.86 -7.88
N ILE A 109 -16.34 -7.34 -6.89
CA ILE A 109 -16.75 -8.09 -5.71
C ILE A 109 -18.05 -7.50 -5.16
N ASP A 110 -19.04 -8.36 -4.90
CA ASP A 110 -20.38 -7.99 -4.36
C ASP A 110 -21.08 -6.89 -5.16
N GLY A 111 -20.92 -6.91 -6.50
CA GLY A 111 -21.48 -5.90 -7.40
C GLY A 111 -20.76 -4.55 -7.39
N LEU A 112 -19.66 -4.43 -6.63
CA LEU A 112 -18.78 -3.25 -6.67
C LEU A 112 -17.69 -3.45 -7.71
N HIS A 113 -17.50 -2.45 -8.57
CA HIS A 113 -16.46 -2.45 -9.59
C HIS A 113 -15.36 -1.47 -9.22
N PHE A 114 -14.14 -1.97 -9.08
CA PHE A 114 -12.95 -1.20 -8.77
C PHE A 114 -11.92 -1.30 -9.89
N PHE A 115 -11.28 -0.19 -10.23
CA PHE A 115 -9.97 -0.22 -10.85
C PHE A 115 -8.92 -0.01 -9.76
N LEU A 116 -7.97 -0.93 -9.67
CA LEU A 116 -6.92 -0.95 -8.66
C LEU A 116 -5.58 -0.59 -9.31
N HIS A 117 -4.88 0.41 -8.75
CA HIS A 117 -3.55 0.84 -9.19
C HIS A 117 -2.74 1.28 -7.97
N HIS A 118 -1.41 1.07 -7.96
CA HIS A 118 -0.64 1.55 -6.82
C HIS A 118 -0.65 3.08 -6.70
N GLY A 119 -0.64 3.80 -7.80
CA GLY A 119 -0.72 5.27 -7.81
C GLY A 119 0.59 5.95 -8.24
N ASP A 120 1.63 5.18 -8.54
CA ASP A 120 2.86 5.69 -9.10
C ASP A 120 2.64 6.14 -10.55
N ILE A 121 2.77 7.44 -10.81
CA ILE A 121 2.68 8.01 -12.15
C ILE A 121 4.08 8.24 -12.70
N LYS A 122 4.40 7.58 -13.83
CA LYS A 122 5.71 7.66 -14.47
C LYS A 122 5.84 8.94 -15.32
N ASN A 123 7.07 9.28 -15.68
CA ASN A 123 7.41 10.36 -16.63
C ASN A 123 7.17 11.80 -16.13
N GLY A 124 7.35 12.04 -14.83
CA GLY A 124 7.31 13.39 -14.27
C GLY A 124 5.93 14.03 -14.20
N ALA A 125 4.88 13.23 -14.29
CA ALA A 125 3.53 13.69 -14.00
C ALA A 125 3.38 14.02 -12.51
N GLU A 126 2.41 14.87 -12.20
CA GLU A 126 2.05 15.27 -10.83
C GLU A 126 1.58 14.05 -10.03
N SER A 127 2.03 13.93 -8.78
CA SER A 127 1.53 12.89 -7.88
C SER A 127 0.04 13.11 -7.58
N PRO A 128 -0.78 12.04 -7.47
CA PRO A 128 -2.21 12.17 -7.22
C PRO A 128 -2.51 12.54 -5.76
N LEU A 129 -2.14 13.75 -5.37
CA LEU A 129 -2.46 14.38 -4.08
C LEU A 129 -3.87 14.99 -4.13
N PRO A 130 -4.50 15.31 -2.97
CA PRO A 130 -5.87 15.85 -2.94
C PRO A 130 -6.08 17.11 -3.78
N ASP A 131 -5.05 17.96 -3.89
CA ASP A 131 -5.02 19.21 -4.63
C ASP A 131 -4.51 19.08 -6.07
N ALA A 132 -4.11 17.89 -6.50
CA ALA A 132 -3.71 17.61 -7.87
C ALA A 132 -4.85 17.90 -8.87
N SER A 133 -4.46 18.16 -10.11
CA SER A 133 -5.41 18.43 -11.20
C SER A 133 -6.31 17.22 -11.51
N ASP A 134 -7.49 17.47 -12.04
CA ASP A 134 -8.38 16.38 -12.48
C ASP A 134 -7.71 15.53 -13.57
N ALA A 135 -6.88 16.12 -14.42
CA ALA A 135 -6.09 15.43 -15.43
C ALA A 135 -5.14 14.39 -14.82
N THR A 136 -4.57 14.66 -13.64
CA THR A 136 -3.72 13.69 -12.91
C THR A 136 -4.51 12.45 -12.54
N PHE A 137 -5.73 12.61 -12.03
CA PHE A 137 -6.61 11.49 -11.67
C PHE A 137 -7.07 10.70 -12.88
N GLU A 138 -7.34 11.37 -14.00
CA GLU A 138 -7.70 10.68 -15.25
C GLU A 138 -6.56 9.78 -15.80
N ILE A 139 -5.30 10.08 -15.50
CA ILE A 139 -4.17 9.21 -15.84
C ILE A 139 -4.22 7.88 -15.06
N LEU A 140 -4.67 7.90 -13.80
CA LEU A 140 -4.84 6.67 -13.00
C LEU A 140 -5.98 5.79 -13.52
N LYS A 141 -6.97 6.39 -14.19
CA LYS A 141 -8.12 5.68 -14.74
C LYS A 141 -7.71 5.00 -16.04
N GLN A 142 -7.69 3.67 -16.06
CA GLN A 142 -7.53 2.89 -17.28
C GLN A 142 -8.87 2.28 -17.66
N GLY A 143 -9.51 2.81 -18.71
CA GLY A 143 -10.79 2.31 -19.22
C GLY A 143 -12.02 3.04 -18.66
N ASP A 144 -13.20 2.71 -19.19
CA ASP A 144 -14.45 3.44 -18.94
C ASP A 144 -15.40 2.75 -17.94
N HIS A 145 -14.98 1.70 -17.26
CA HIS A 145 -15.91 0.78 -16.61
C HIS A 145 -15.98 0.86 -15.09
N SER A 146 -15.02 1.49 -14.42
CA SER A 146 -15.00 1.53 -12.97
C SER A 146 -15.58 2.83 -12.43
N SER A 147 -16.52 2.73 -11.48
CA SER A 147 -17.03 3.87 -10.73
C SER A 147 -16.08 4.32 -9.61
N THR A 148 -15.12 3.47 -9.25
CA THR A 148 -14.19 3.70 -8.14
C THR A 148 -12.78 3.25 -8.53
N VAL A 149 -11.81 4.12 -8.31
CA VAL A 149 -10.37 3.84 -8.44
C VAL A 149 -9.76 3.82 -7.04
N LEU A 150 -9.14 2.71 -6.65
CA LEU A 150 -8.38 2.59 -5.41
C LEU A 150 -6.89 2.67 -5.71
N PHE A 151 -6.16 3.51 -4.97
CA PHE A 151 -4.72 3.70 -5.16
C PHE A 151 -4.01 4.08 -3.85
N GLY A 152 -2.68 3.92 -3.79
CA GLY A 152 -1.80 4.21 -2.65
C GLY A 152 -0.75 5.28 -2.98
N HIS A 153 0.53 4.95 -2.76
CA HIS A 153 1.74 5.67 -3.14
C HIS A 153 1.97 7.01 -2.43
N THR A 154 0.98 7.88 -2.33
CA THR A 154 1.16 9.21 -1.73
C THR A 154 1.17 9.19 -0.20
N HIS A 155 0.74 8.10 0.42
CA HIS A 155 0.55 7.93 1.87
C HIS A 155 -0.47 8.89 2.50
N VAL A 156 -1.17 9.67 1.69
CA VAL A 156 -2.19 10.63 2.14
C VAL A 156 -3.57 10.01 2.01
N GLN A 157 -4.29 9.91 3.13
CA GLN A 157 -5.65 9.36 3.16
C GLN A 157 -6.64 10.40 2.64
N PHE A 158 -7.35 10.11 1.56
CA PHE A 158 -8.38 10.99 1.01
C PHE A 158 -9.31 10.28 0.03
N GLU A 159 -10.38 10.98 -0.31
CA GLU A 159 -11.35 10.63 -1.34
C GLU A 159 -11.62 11.86 -2.22
N LYS A 160 -11.69 11.68 -3.54
CA LYS A 160 -11.92 12.74 -4.52
C LYS A 160 -12.81 12.26 -5.65
N LEU A 161 -13.90 12.97 -5.90
CA LEU A 161 -14.78 12.74 -7.03
C LEU A 161 -14.30 13.56 -8.24
N VAL A 162 -13.95 12.88 -9.34
CA VAL A 162 -13.55 13.51 -10.60
C VAL A 162 -14.37 12.89 -11.73
N ASN A 163 -15.12 13.72 -12.47
CA ASN A 163 -15.91 13.30 -13.63
C ASN A 163 -16.81 12.06 -13.38
N GLY A 164 -17.39 11.95 -12.18
CA GLY A 164 -18.28 10.85 -11.80
C GLY A 164 -17.57 9.58 -11.35
N VAL A 165 -16.23 9.56 -11.30
CA VAL A 165 -15.41 8.49 -10.74
C VAL A 165 -14.90 8.88 -9.38
N ASN A 166 -15.03 7.97 -8.41
CA ASN A 166 -14.51 8.17 -7.06
C ASN A 166 -13.08 7.65 -6.94
N PHE A 167 -12.12 8.53 -6.68
CA PHE A 167 -10.71 8.21 -6.45
C PHE A 167 -10.45 8.16 -4.96
N ILE A 168 -10.01 7.01 -4.47
CA ILE A 168 -9.84 6.75 -3.04
C ILE A 168 -8.41 6.30 -2.77
N ASN A 169 -7.72 7.02 -1.88
CA ASN A 169 -6.48 6.61 -1.29
C ASN A 169 -6.71 6.26 0.20
N PRO A 170 -6.49 5.00 0.62
CA PRO A 170 -6.69 4.61 2.02
C PRO A 170 -5.63 5.19 2.96
N GLY A 171 -4.62 5.88 2.43
CA GLY A 171 -3.42 6.28 3.15
C GLY A 171 -2.45 5.13 3.33
N SER A 172 -1.42 5.33 4.13
CA SER A 172 -0.39 4.34 4.39
C SER A 172 -0.60 3.65 5.74
N VAL A 173 -0.44 2.34 5.76
CA VAL A 173 -0.41 1.55 7.00
C VAL A 173 0.88 1.83 7.78
N GLY A 174 2.03 1.83 7.11
CA GLY A 174 3.33 1.88 7.77
C GLY A 174 3.95 3.25 7.89
N GLN A 175 3.64 4.18 6.96
CA GLN A 175 4.28 5.50 6.85
C GLN A 175 3.24 6.61 6.62
N SER A 176 2.20 6.65 7.45
CA SER A 176 1.12 7.62 7.35
C SER A 176 1.61 9.08 7.35
N ARG A 177 1.05 9.90 6.46
CA ARG A 177 1.33 11.34 6.36
C ARG A 177 0.24 12.22 6.98
N CYS A 178 -0.60 11.68 7.85
CA CYS A 178 -1.67 12.44 8.52
C CYS A 178 -1.19 13.29 9.72
N GLY A 179 0.11 13.36 9.99
CA GLY A 179 0.70 14.10 11.12
C GLY A 179 0.51 13.43 12.49
N LYS A 180 0.03 12.18 12.51
CA LYS A 180 -0.15 11.37 13.72
C LYS A 180 0.55 10.02 13.52
N ARG A 181 0.89 9.36 14.64
CA ARG A 181 1.43 8.01 14.65
C ARG A 181 0.30 6.98 14.63
N VAL A 182 -0.27 6.80 13.46
CA VAL A 182 -1.39 5.88 13.24
C VAL A 182 -1.17 5.11 11.93
N ALA A 183 -1.72 3.90 11.86
CA ALA A 183 -1.91 3.21 10.59
C ALA A 183 -3.21 3.71 9.94
N CYS A 184 -3.12 4.17 8.67
CA CYS A 184 -4.28 4.55 7.88
C CYS A 184 -4.69 3.40 6.96
N TYR A 185 -6.01 3.17 6.82
CA TYR A 185 -6.59 2.15 5.96
C TYR A 185 -8.03 2.51 5.60
N GLY A 186 -8.64 1.75 4.71
CA GLY A 186 -10.03 1.94 4.32
C GLY A 186 -10.88 0.71 4.61
N ILE A 187 -12.18 0.92 4.84
CA ILE A 187 -13.19 -0.14 4.88
C ILE A 187 -14.30 0.22 3.89
N PHE A 188 -14.69 -0.74 3.06
CA PHE A 188 -16.00 -0.72 2.45
C PHE A 188 -16.93 -1.59 3.28
N GLN A 189 -18.05 -1.01 3.70
CA GLN A 189 -19.12 -1.72 4.37
C GLN A 189 -20.42 -1.51 3.59
N ASP A 190 -20.96 -2.57 3.02
CA ASP A 190 -22.19 -2.54 2.22
C ASP A 190 -22.16 -1.47 1.11
N GLY A 191 -21.01 -1.37 0.43
CA GLY A 191 -20.77 -0.44 -0.68
C GLY A 191 -20.40 0.99 -0.27
N ILE A 192 -20.33 1.31 1.02
CA ILE A 192 -19.95 2.63 1.53
C ILE A 192 -18.51 2.60 2.00
N TYR A 193 -17.69 3.54 1.49
CA TYR A 193 -16.31 3.71 1.92
C TYR A 193 -16.23 4.48 3.24
N GLU A 194 -15.37 4.02 4.13
CA GLU A 194 -15.03 4.67 5.40
C GLU A 194 -13.52 4.71 5.59
N PRO A 195 -12.88 5.90 5.61
CA PRO A 195 -11.48 6.03 5.99
C PRO A 195 -11.32 5.75 7.48
N ARG A 196 -10.35 4.89 7.84
CA ARG A 196 -10.08 4.51 9.23
C ARG A 196 -8.64 4.71 9.61
N GLN A 197 -8.42 4.84 10.91
CA GLN A 197 -7.11 4.97 11.53
C GLN A 197 -7.07 4.14 12.81
N VAL A 198 -5.91 3.55 13.09
CA VAL A 198 -5.66 2.83 14.35
C VAL A 198 -4.28 3.20 14.90
N ASP A 199 -4.24 3.47 16.20
CA ASP A 199 -2.96 3.65 16.91
C ASP A 199 -2.22 2.32 16.99
N TYR A 200 -0.89 2.38 16.93
CA TYR A 200 -0.02 1.22 17.14
C TYR A 200 1.21 1.58 17.96
N GLU A 201 1.80 0.58 18.62
CA GLU A 201 3.02 0.73 19.38
C GLU A 201 4.24 0.44 18.50
N PRO A 202 5.13 1.41 18.23
CA PRO A 202 6.24 1.24 17.32
C PRO A 202 7.52 0.71 17.97
N SER A 203 7.53 0.38 19.26
CA SER A 203 8.74 0.01 20.01
C SER A 203 9.51 -1.13 19.36
N ASP A 204 8.81 -2.17 18.89
CA ASP A 204 9.44 -3.32 18.22
C ASP A 204 10.03 -2.89 16.87
N TRP A 205 9.31 -2.08 16.11
CA TRP A 205 9.78 -1.55 14.82
C TRP A 205 11.04 -0.68 14.99
N LEU A 206 11.05 0.20 16.00
CA LEU A 206 12.21 1.04 16.33
C LEU A 206 13.41 0.20 16.78
N SER A 207 13.17 -0.79 17.63
CA SER A 207 14.22 -1.72 18.08
C SER A 207 14.82 -2.51 16.93
N ASP A 208 14.01 -2.92 15.95
CA ASP A 208 14.52 -3.64 14.78
C ASP A 208 15.29 -2.71 13.83
N LEU A 209 14.89 -1.44 13.69
CA LEU A 209 15.62 -0.46 12.91
C LEU A 209 17.01 -0.16 13.52
N GLU A 210 17.12 -0.08 14.84
CA GLU A 210 18.40 0.14 15.55
C GLU A 210 19.41 -0.99 15.34
N LYS A 211 18.97 -2.20 15.00
CA LYS A 211 19.84 -3.35 14.71
C LYS A 211 20.51 -3.29 13.34
N ILE A 212 20.04 -2.42 12.45
CA ILE A 212 20.53 -2.29 11.07
C ILE A 212 21.71 -1.30 10.99
N GLN A 213 21.98 -0.55 12.02
CA GLN A 213 23.03 0.49 12.09
C GLN A 213 24.44 -0.08 12.21
#